data_76eda397a126ad568b3f4e11efe65a4a
#
_entry.id   76eda397a126ad568b3f4e11efe65a4a
#
_cell.length_a   1.000
_cell.length_b   1.000
_cell.length_c   1.000
_cell.angle_alpha   90.00
_cell.angle_beta   90.00
_cell.angle_gamma   90.00
#
_symmetry.space_group_name_H-M   'P 1'
#
loop_
_entity.id
_entity.type
_entity.pdbx_description
1 polymer ?
#
loop_
_entity_poly.entity_id
_entity_poly.type
_entity_poly.pdbx_seq_one_letter_code
_entity_poly.pdbx_strand_id
1 'polypeptide(L)'
;MFAKCLQKQTTMATVTFFHDTRSGSQIFPLKLRISHLRKTVHINLDIKIAVEQWDAKNEKIIDHDKATTLTNIITTKKTLAEAAIMKFGLSNNLDKFSASDLKIVVESGGETATKSVGHKLVPFFEQIRDSQKKKNTRTSYESTLRKMRLYDPLLDTRTFEDLDEEYIRKMNEAWEAQGMKTNSRAVFMRNLRAVINKAIDDKLTTTYAFRKFSIEKAPTAKRNLSLEELRQLRDFPIVNQFQEKYRDIFMLCFYMRGINMVDLAQLTTANIRAGRINYIRSKTGKFYSVKIEPEMKRIFDKYKGQHFLLDICDGAKDENEIRVKYEGFLQRMDRGLKKIGHYTRKGLGGKKYIDPILPNLSQYWSRHTTATMMANMGYREEIIVCSLGHEHKNKTTNIYIEYNEVEVDKANRALIDYLNEK
;
A
#
# COMPACT_ATOMS: atom_id res chain seq x y z
N MET A 1 38.05 -23.47 -0.99
CA MET A 1 37.50 -22.39 -0.15
C MET A 1 36.05 -22.78 0.19
N PHE A 2 35.86 -23.49 1.31
CA PHE A 2 34.57 -24.04 1.69
C PHE A 2 33.73 -22.94 2.36
N ALA A 3 32.59 -22.60 1.76
CA ALA A 3 31.63 -21.69 2.32
C ALA A 3 30.99 -22.34 3.56
N LYS A 4 31.20 -21.76 4.73
CA LYS A 4 30.46 -22.10 5.97
C LYS A 4 28.99 -21.71 5.78
N CYS A 5 28.17 -22.69 5.49
CA CYS A 5 26.73 -22.58 5.63
C CYS A 5 26.41 -22.50 7.14
N LEU A 6 26.21 -21.29 7.66
CA LEU A 6 25.68 -21.07 9.00
C LEU A 6 24.21 -21.51 8.98
N GLN A 7 23.95 -22.75 9.40
CA GLN A 7 22.61 -23.17 9.82
C GLN A 7 22.18 -22.23 10.96
N LYS A 8 21.26 -21.33 10.67
CA LYS A 8 20.49 -20.63 11.70
C LYS A 8 19.78 -21.70 12.51
N GLN A 9 20.24 -21.96 13.75
CA GLN A 9 19.49 -22.73 14.71
C GLN A 9 18.14 -22.05 14.91
N THR A 10 17.09 -22.67 14.38
CA THR A 10 15.72 -22.27 14.67
C THR A 10 15.51 -22.47 16.16
N THR A 11 15.22 -21.40 16.89
CA THR A 11 14.97 -21.48 18.34
C THR A 11 13.65 -22.23 18.55
N MET A 12 13.73 -23.52 18.86
CA MET A 12 12.54 -24.30 19.14
C MET A 12 11.90 -23.83 20.46
N ALA A 13 10.59 -23.66 20.44
CA ALA A 13 9.83 -23.42 21.64
C ALA A 13 9.84 -24.73 22.52
N THR A 14 9.95 -24.55 23.83
CA THR A 14 9.93 -25.68 24.78
C THR A 14 8.68 -25.67 25.61
N VAL A 15 8.11 -26.87 25.86
CA VAL A 15 6.95 -27.07 26.72
C VAL A 15 7.39 -27.92 27.91
N THR A 16 7.22 -27.38 29.12
CA THR A 16 7.60 -28.07 30.37
C THR A 16 6.50 -27.91 31.40
N PHE A 17 6.53 -28.71 32.48
CA PHE A 17 5.63 -28.47 33.61
C PHE A 17 6.19 -27.41 34.56
N PHE A 18 5.30 -26.68 35.20
CA PHE A 18 5.61 -25.71 36.22
C PHE A 18 4.63 -25.85 37.39
N HIS A 19 5.13 -26.33 38.54
CA HIS A 19 4.36 -26.35 39.78
C HIS A 19 4.51 -25.02 40.49
N ASP A 20 3.43 -24.24 40.56
CA ASP A 20 3.46 -22.85 41.05
C ASP A 20 3.26 -22.80 42.55
N THR A 21 4.35 -22.93 43.32
CA THR A 21 4.37 -23.02 44.78
C THR A 21 4.44 -21.63 45.48
N ARG A 22 4.19 -20.53 44.77
CA ARG A 22 4.35 -19.18 45.31
C ARG A 22 3.21 -18.72 46.24
N SER A 23 2.09 -19.40 46.30
CA SER A 23 0.99 -19.08 47.21
C SER A 23 1.20 -19.84 48.56
N GLY A 24 0.82 -19.23 49.68
CA GLY A 24 0.92 -19.86 51.02
C GLY A 24 -0.09 -20.97 51.26
N SER A 25 -0.52 -21.74 50.26
CA SER A 25 -1.45 -22.88 50.29
C SER A 25 -0.70 -24.18 50.56
N GLN A 26 -1.40 -25.25 50.98
CA GLN A 26 -0.86 -26.59 51.07
C GLN A 26 -0.87 -27.32 49.71
N ILE A 27 -1.73 -26.92 48.80
CA ILE A 27 -1.85 -27.49 47.45
C ILE A 27 -1.68 -26.36 46.42
N PHE A 28 -0.94 -26.66 45.34
CA PHE A 28 -0.49 -25.71 44.36
C PHE A 28 -0.91 -26.07 42.94
N PRO A 29 -1.21 -25.10 42.06
CA PRO A 29 -1.61 -25.41 40.70
C PRO A 29 -0.42 -25.89 39.86
N LEU A 30 -0.65 -27.00 39.13
CA LEU A 30 0.26 -27.46 38.08
C LEU A 30 -0.10 -26.78 36.75
N LYS A 31 0.90 -26.27 36.07
CA LYS A 31 0.75 -25.53 34.82
C LYS A 31 1.67 -26.08 33.74
N LEU A 32 1.30 -25.92 32.46
CA LEU A 32 2.25 -26.03 31.37
C LEU A 32 2.97 -24.69 31.21
N ARG A 33 4.27 -24.70 31.05
CA ARG A 33 5.13 -23.58 30.78
C ARG A 33 5.66 -23.67 29.36
N ILE A 34 5.31 -22.68 28.52
CA ILE A 34 5.83 -22.52 27.17
C ILE A 34 6.91 -21.47 27.23
N SER A 35 8.15 -21.84 26.83
CA SER A 35 9.29 -20.92 26.76
C SER A 35 9.69 -20.75 25.30
N HIS A 36 9.75 -19.49 24.84
CA HIS A 36 10.16 -19.14 23.48
C HIS A 36 10.75 -17.73 23.46
N LEU A 37 11.85 -17.54 22.71
CA LEU A 37 12.57 -16.25 22.57
C LEU A 37 12.84 -15.56 23.93
N ARG A 38 13.29 -16.33 24.93
CA ARG A 38 13.58 -15.87 26.32
C ARG A 38 12.36 -15.35 27.09
N LYS A 39 11.15 -15.54 26.58
CA LYS A 39 9.90 -15.21 27.28
C LYS A 39 9.18 -16.52 27.63
N THR A 40 8.45 -16.48 28.75
CA THR A 40 7.68 -17.63 29.27
C THR A 40 6.24 -17.25 29.51
N VAL A 41 5.34 -18.18 29.17
CA VAL A 41 3.90 -18.08 29.50
C VAL A 41 3.43 -19.40 30.13
N HIS A 42 2.32 -19.34 30.86
CA HIS A 42 1.77 -20.48 31.55
C HIS A 42 0.33 -20.77 31.12
N ILE A 43 0.00 -22.04 30.98
CA ILE A 43 -1.36 -22.57 30.76
C ILE A 43 -1.74 -23.36 32.01
N ASN A 44 -2.89 -23.02 32.62
CA ASN A 44 -3.39 -23.75 33.77
C ASN A 44 -3.91 -25.15 33.35
N LEU A 45 -3.54 -26.19 34.10
CA LEU A 45 -4.01 -27.56 33.85
C LEU A 45 -5.26 -27.90 34.65
N ASP A 46 -5.71 -26.97 35.55
CA ASP A 46 -6.80 -27.16 36.49
C ASP A 46 -6.58 -28.33 37.48
N ILE A 47 -5.33 -28.67 37.73
CA ILE A 47 -4.86 -29.71 38.67
C ILE A 47 -4.08 -28.98 39.76
N LYS A 48 -4.42 -29.27 41.03
CA LYS A 48 -3.71 -28.78 42.21
C LYS A 48 -3.23 -29.98 43.04
N ILE A 49 -1.95 -29.98 43.39
CA ILE A 49 -1.28 -31.05 44.15
C ILE A 49 -0.36 -30.47 45.21
N ALA A 50 -0.05 -31.20 46.25
CA ALA A 50 0.96 -30.84 47.24
C ALA A 50 2.38 -30.94 46.65
N VAL A 51 3.35 -30.31 47.29
CA VAL A 51 4.75 -30.32 46.82
C VAL A 51 5.29 -31.74 46.74
N GLU A 52 5.00 -32.53 47.75
CA GLU A 52 5.47 -33.92 47.90
C GLU A 52 4.85 -34.84 46.82
N GLN A 53 3.71 -34.47 46.27
CA GLN A 53 3.01 -35.22 45.25
C GLN A 53 3.52 -34.97 43.82
N TRP A 54 4.53 -34.14 43.64
CA TRP A 54 5.09 -33.82 42.36
C TRP A 54 6.54 -34.31 42.19
N ASP A 55 6.77 -35.33 41.39
CA ASP A 55 8.09 -35.74 40.97
C ASP A 55 8.51 -34.94 39.69
N ALA A 56 9.24 -33.86 39.93
CA ALA A 56 9.69 -32.95 38.85
C ALA A 56 10.71 -33.64 37.90
N LYS A 57 11.46 -34.65 38.36
CA LYS A 57 12.48 -35.32 37.53
C LYS A 57 11.85 -36.27 36.54
N ASN A 58 10.82 -36.98 36.94
CA ASN A 58 10.10 -37.94 36.10
C ASN A 58 8.80 -37.36 35.52
N GLU A 59 8.48 -36.08 35.83
CA GLU A 59 7.25 -35.40 35.41
C GLU A 59 5.97 -36.18 35.74
N LYS A 60 5.90 -36.74 36.98
CA LYS A 60 4.83 -37.61 37.44
C LYS A 60 4.20 -37.10 38.74
N ILE A 61 2.92 -37.41 38.89
CA ILE A 61 2.21 -37.23 40.15
C ILE A 61 2.36 -38.55 40.96
N ILE A 62 2.81 -38.42 42.19
CA ILE A 62 3.04 -39.53 43.12
C ILE A 62 2.22 -39.32 44.40
N ASP A 63 2.01 -40.35 45.19
CA ASP A 63 1.32 -40.32 46.50
C ASP A 63 -0.04 -39.57 46.48
N HIS A 64 -0.81 -39.81 45.41
CA HIS A 64 -2.14 -39.27 45.22
C HIS A 64 -3.09 -40.40 44.77
N ASP A 65 -4.33 -40.43 45.27
CA ASP A 65 -5.32 -41.49 44.98
C ASP A 65 -5.55 -41.71 43.48
N LYS A 66 -5.39 -40.66 42.67
CA LYS A 66 -5.54 -40.68 41.21
C LYS A 66 -4.23 -40.42 40.48
N ALA A 67 -3.08 -40.76 41.09
CA ALA A 67 -1.76 -40.43 40.55
C ALA A 67 -1.58 -40.84 39.08
N THR A 68 -1.87 -42.08 38.74
CA THR A 68 -1.74 -42.63 37.37
C THR A 68 -2.65 -41.89 36.38
N THR A 69 -3.91 -41.68 36.75
CA THR A 69 -4.89 -40.98 35.88
C THR A 69 -4.48 -39.55 35.62
N LEU A 70 -4.10 -38.83 36.67
CA LEU A 70 -3.67 -37.42 36.57
C LEU A 70 -2.36 -37.30 35.77
N THR A 71 -1.40 -38.20 35.96
CA THR A 71 -0.16 -38.27 35.19
C THR A 71 -0.45 -38.46 33.70
N ASN A 72 -1.34 -39.39 33.35
CA ASN A 72 -1.73 -39.61 31.96
C ASN A 72 -2.40 -38.36 31.34
N ILE A 73 -3.27 -37.64 32.09
CA ILE A 73 -3.92 -36.42 31.64
C ILE A 73 -2.89 -35.33 31.35
N ILE A 74 -1.95 -35.09 32.28
CA ILE A 74 -0.95 -34.02 32.08
C ILE A 74 0.00 -34.36 30.94
N THR A 75 0.43 -35.60 30.82
CA THR A 75 1.30 -36.06 29.72
C THR A 75 0.60 -35.90 28.38
N THR A 76 -0.67 -36.30 28.28
CA THR A 76 -1.47 -36.07 27.06
C THR A 76 -1.57 -34.62 26.72
N LYS A 77 -1.88 -33.75 27.69
CA LYS A 77 -1.94 -32.30 27.48
C LYS A 77 -0.60 -31.71 27.02
N LYS A 78 0.53 -32.16 27.55
CA LYS A 78 1.87 -31.75 27.11
C LYS A 78 2.13 -32.18 25.67
N THR A 79 1.88 -33.44 25.34
CA THR A 79 2.07 -33.98 23.98
C THR A 79 1.21 -33.23 22.94
N LEU A 80 -0.04 -32.92 23.28
CA LEU A 80 -0.92 -32.12 22.41
C LEU A 80 -0.39 -30.71 22.23
N ALA A 81 0.15 -30.09 23.28
CA ALA A 81 0.74 -28.76 23.19
C ALA A 81 1.99 -28.75 22.29
N GLU A 82 2.86 -29.72 22.43
CA GLU A 82 4.05 -29.89 21.58
C GLU A 82 3.67 -30.15 20.13
N ALA A 83 2.68 -31.04 19.89
CA ALA A 83 2.16 -31.32 18.55
C ALA A 83 1.54 -30.08 17.89
N ALA A 84 0.78 -29.29 18.64
CA ALA A 84 0.19 -28.05 18.15
C ALA A 84 1.25 -27.02 17.71
N ILE A 85 2.29 -26.82 18.54
CA ILE A 85 3.42 -25.94 18.22
C ILE A 85 4.20 -26.46 17.00
N MET A 86 4.45 -27.77 16.94
CA MET A 86 5.14 -28.39 15.81
C MET A 86 4.35 -28.22 14.50
N LYS A 87 3.06 -28.57 14.51
CA LYS A 87 2.15 -28.39 13.37
C LYS A 87 2.17 -26.96 12.87
N PHE A 88 2.08 -26.00 13.78
CA PHE A 88 2.13 -24.57 13.46
C PHE A 88 3.49 -24.16 12.88
N GLY A 89 4.59 -24.66 13.44
CA GLY A 89 5.97 -24.40 13.00
C GLY A 89 6.31 -24.97 11.62
N LEU A 90 5.64 -26.04 11.18
CA LEU A 90 5.82 -26.57 9.82
C LEU A 90 5.38 -25.58 8.72
N SER A 91 4.38 -24.77 9.02
CA SER A 91 3.82 -23.80 8.06
C SER A 91 4.27 -22.34 8.33
N ASN A 92 4.90 -22.10 9.48
CA ASN A 92 5.23 -20.76 9.94
C ASN A 92 6.65 -20.67 10.52
N ASN A 93 7.32 -19.52 10.34
CA ASN A 93 8.60 -19.27 11.01
C ASN A 93 8.34 -18.86 12.47
N LEU A 94 8.62 -19.76 13.43
CA LEU A 94 8.37 -19.55 14.86
C LEU A 94 9.08 -18.32 15.45
N ASP A 95 10.22 -17.89 14.88
CA ASP A 95 10.95 -16.71 15.37
C ASP A 95 10.17 -15.39 15.24
N LYS A 96 9.07 -15.41 14.49
CA LYS A 96 8.18 -14.23 14.32
C LYS A 96 7.08 -14.15 15.39
N PHE A 97 6.91 -15.18 16.20
CA PHE A 97 5.83 -15.30 17.18
C PHE A 97 6.37 -15.18 18.60
N SER A 98 5.60 -14.61 19.51
CA SER A 98 5.94 -14.55 20.93
C SER A 98 5.51 -15.84 21.66
N ALA A 99 5.99 -16.04 22.88
CA ALA A 99 5.51 -17.13 23.73
C ALA A 99 3.98 -17.03 23.97
N SER A 100 3.43 -15.84 24.05
CA SER A 100 1.97 -15.60 24.20
C SER A 100 1.21 -16.06 22.95
N ASP A 101 1.77 -15.90 21.76
CA ASP A 101 1.16 -16.39 20.53
C ASP A 101 1.13 -17.91 20.48
N LEU A 102 2.22 -18.55 20.91
CA LEU A 102 2.28 -20.00 20.99
C LEU A 102 1.32 -20.57 22.03
N LYS A 103 1.03 -19.83 23.10
CA LYS A 103 -0.05 -20.20 24.03
C LYS A 103 -1.41 -20.25 23.32
N ILE A 104 -1.74 -19.26 22.49
CA ILE A 104 -2.98 -19.25 21.71
C ILE A 104 -3.02 -20.44 20.74
N VAL A 105 -1.90 -20.75 20.08
CA VAL A 105 -1.78 -21.92 19.19
C VAL A 105 -2.06 -23.22 19.93
N VAL A 106 -1.53 -23.39 21.15
CA VAL A 106 -1.76 -24.57 21.97
C VAL A 106 -3.21 -24.67 22.43
N GLU A 107 -3.79 -23.58 22.93
CA GLU A 107 -5.18 -23.53 23.39
C GLU A 107 -6.19 -23.78 22.26
N SER A 108 -5.79 -23.56 20.99
CA SER A 108 -6.60 -23.82 19.80
C SER A 108 -6.37 -25.19 19.15
N GLY A 109 -5.54 -26.06 19.74
CA GLY A 109 -5.22 -27.36 19.15
C GLY A 109 -4.45 -27.28 17.83
N GLY A 110 -3.72 -26.16 17.59
CA GLY A 110 -2.98 -25.91 16.35
C GLY A 110 -3.84 -25.28 15.23
N GLU A 111 -5.09 -24.98 15.52
CA GLU A 111 -5.98 -24.15 14.70
C GLU A 111 -6.06 -22.75 15.30
N THR A 112 -6.13 -21.72 14.45
CA THR A 112 -6.21 -20.33 14.89
C THR A 112 -7.53 -20.10 15.64
N ALA A 113 -7.49 -20.08 16.95
CA ALA A 113 -8.67 -19.85 17.77
C ALA A 113 -8.56 -18.63 18.67
N THR A 114 -9.62 -17.95 18.66
CA THR A 114 -10.02 -16.75 19.33
C THR A 114 -10.21 -16.91 20.83
N LYS A 115 -9.50 -16.15 21.64
CA LYS A 115 -10.00 -15.56 22.90
C LYS A 115 -9.12 -14.39 23.30
N SER A 116 -9.37 -13.23 22.72
CA SER A 116 -8.94 -11.96 23.28
C SER A 116 -10.17 -11.19 23.76
N VAL A 117 -10.10 -10.72 25.02
CA VAL A 117 -11.06 -9.78 25.59
C VAL A 117 -10.70 -8.40 24.99
N GLY A 118 -11.09 -8.16 23.76
CA GLY A 118 -10.83 -6.91 23.06
C GLY A 118 -11.47 -6.91 21.67
N HIS A 119 -11.59 -5.74 21.07
CA HIS A 119 -12.13 -5.62 19.72
C HIS A 119 -11.12 -6.10 18.68
N LYS A 120 -11.54 -7.02 17.82
CA LYS A 120 -10.68 -7.58 16.76
C LYS A 120 -10.33 -6.52 15.73
N LEU A 121 -9.04 -6.51 15.36
CA LEU A 121 -8.50 -5.60 14.36
C LEU A 121 -9.12 -5.83 12.98
N VAL A 122 -9.09 -7.07 12.49
CA VAL A 122 -9.40 -7.37 11.07
C VAL A 122 -10.85 -7.06 10.70
N PRO A 123 -11.88 -7.49 11.44
CA PRO A 123 -13.27 -7.14 11.13
C PRO A 123 -13.49 -5.61 11.07
N PHE A 124 -12.89 -4.86 11.98
CA PHE A 124 -12.99 -3.41 11.99
C PHE A 124 -12.22 -2.78 10.82
N PHE A 125 -11.03 -3.30 10.50
CA PHE A 125 -10.24 -2.85 9.35
C PHE A 125 -11.04 -3.06 8.05
N GLU A 126 -11.69 -4.20 7.88
CA GLU A 126 -12.54 -4.52 6.73
C GLU A 126 -13.75 -3.60 6.64
N GLN A 127 -14.40 -3.30 7.78
CA GLN A 127 -15.47 -2.31 7.84
C GLN A 127 -15.01 -0.92 7.36
N ILE A 128 -13.84 -0.45 7.82
CA ILE A 128 -13.27 0.82 7.38
C ILE A 128 -12.91 0.78 5.89
N ARG A 129 -12.34 -0.33 5.39
CA ARG A 129 -12.07 -0.53 3.97
C ARG A 129 -13.35 -0.39 3.15
N ASP A 130 -14.41 -1.07 3.56
CA ASP A 130 -15.65 -1.14 2.79
C ASP A 130 -16.46 0.17 2.84
N SER A 131 -16.30 0.96 3.89
CA SER A 131 -16.86 2.32 3.99
C SER A 131 -16.21 3.32 3.02
N GLN A 132 -15.06 2.99 2.41
CA GLN A 132 -14.37 3.91 1.50
C GLN A 132 -15.14 4.08 0.19
N LYS A 133 -15.57 5.31 -0.11
CA LYS A 133 -16.30 5.64 -1.33
C LYS A 133 -15.45 5.44 -2.60
N LYS A 134 -14.16 5.80 -2.54
CA LYS A 134 -13.25 5.73 -3.70
C LYS A 134 -12.61 4.35 -3.81
N LYS A 135 -12.78 3.69 -4.96
CA LYS A 135 -12.22 2.35 -5.24
C LYS A 135 -10.72 2.27 -4.99
N ASN A 136 -9.95 3.27 -5.43
CA ASN A 136 -8.48 3.26 -5.23
C ASN A 136 -8.09 3.30 -3.75
N THR A 137 -8.85 4.01 -2.92
CA THR A 137 -8.67 4.02 -1.47
C THR A 137 -8.98 2.63 -0.91
N ARG A 138 -10.11 2.03 -1.31
CA ARG A 138 -10.49 0.65 -0.92
C ARG A 138 -9.40 -0.35 -1.28
N THR A 139 -8.88 -0.32 -2.51
CA THR A 139 -7.78 -1.17 -2.97
C THR A 139 -6.49 -0.97 -2.16
N SER A 140 -6.21 0.27 -1.74
CA SER A 140 -5.06 0.57 -0.87
C SER A 140 -5.20 -0.08 0.51
N TYR A 141 -6.38 -0.01 1.13
CA TYR A 141 -6.66 -0.70 2.40
C TYR A 141 -6.59 -2.21 2.25
N GLU A 142 -7.17 -2.77 1.19
CA GLU A 142 -7.09 -4.21 0.88
C GLU A 142 -5.65 -4.69 0.74
N SER A 143 -4.83 -3.93 0.00
CA SER A 143 -3.40 -4.23 -0.16
C SER A 143 -2.65 -4.17 1.16
N THR A 144 -3.03 -3.26 2.06
CA THR A 144 -2.45 -3.15 3.41
C THR A 144 -2.79 -4.40 4.22
N LEU A 145 -4.07 -4.75 4.29
CA LEU A 145 -4.53 -5.92 5.06
C LEU A 145 -3.88 -7.22 4.56
N ARG A 146 -3.81 -7.39 3.23
CA ARG A 146 -3.12 -8.54 2.62
C ARG A 146 -1.63 -8.60 3.02
N LYS A 147 -0.93 -7.47 3.05
CA LYS A 147 0.48 -7.41 3.46
C LYS A 147 0.66 -7.67 4.95
N MET A 148 -0.27 -7.23 5.78
CA MET A 148 -0.27 -7.55 7.21
C MET A 148 -0.51 -9.04 7.45
N ARG A 149 -1.47 -9.69 6.77
CA ARG A 149 -1.71 -11.15 6.85
C ARG A 149 -0.49 -11.97 6.40
N LEU A 150 0.26 -11.50 5.40
CA LEU A 150 1.51 -12.14 4.97
C LEU A 150 2.64 -12.01 6.01
N TYR A 151 2.62 -10.96 6.82
CA TYR A 151 3.56 -10.77 7.92
C TYR A 151 3.16 -11.57 9.15
N ASP A 152 1.90 -11.48 9.54
CA ASP A 152 1.33 -12.13 10.71
C ASP A 152 0.18 -13.08 10.30
N PRO A 153 0.43 -14.40 10.21
CA PRO A 153 -0.61 -15.39 9.91
C PRO A 153 -1.72 -15.47 10.97
N LEU A 154 -1.48 -14.95 12.18
CA LEU A 154 -2.48 -14.89 13.26
C LEU A 154 -3.23 -13.54 13.29
N LEU A 155 -3.08 -12.69 12.28
CA LEU A 155 -3.66 -11.35 12.25
C LEU A 155 -5.18 -11.36 12.49
N ASP A 156 -5.88 -12.35 11.94
CA ASP A 156 -7.34 -12.47 12.08
C ASP A 156 -7.80 -12.74 13.53
N THR A 157 -6.87 -13.16 14.40
CA THR A 157 -7.12 -13.35 15.83
C THR A 157 -6.74 -12.15 16.68
N ARG A 158 -5.91 -11.22 16.15
CA ARG A 158 -5.40 -10.08 16.89
C ARG A 158 -6.50 -9.09 17.25
N THR A 159 -6.35 -8.51 18.44
CA THR A 159 -7.08 -7.31 18.88
C THR A 159 -6.23 -6.06 18.71
N PHE A 160 -6.81 -4.89 18.95
CA PHE A 160 -6.06 -3.63 18.95
C PHE A 160 -4.98 -3.59 20.05
N GLU A 161 -5.20 -4.27 21.15
CA GLU A 161 -4.28 -4.36 22.31
C GLU A 161 -3.02 -5.17 21.97
N ASP A 162 -3.09 -6.10 21.02
CA ASP A 162 -1.95 -6.89 20.55
C ASP A 162 -1.02 -6.10 19.63
N LEU A 163 -1.46 -4.94 19.13
CA LEU A 163 -0.68 -4.07 18.26
C LEU A 163 0.01 -2.99 19.08
N ASP A 164 1.13 -3.32 19.69
CA ASP A 164 2.00 -2.35 20.37
C ASP A 164 3.01 -1.69 19.41
N GLU A 165 3.82 -0.78 19.94
CA GLU A 165 4.87 -0.10 19.17
C GLU A 165 5.92 -1.09 18.64
N GLU A 166 6.25 -2.13 19.41
CA GLU A 166 7.21 -3.15 19.02
C GLU A 166 6.69 -3.98 17.84
N TYR A 167 5.39 -4.32 17.83
CA TYR A 167 4.75 -4.99 16.72
C TYR A 167 4.85 -4.17 15.43
N ILE A 168 4.51 -2.87 15.48
CA ILE A 168 4.58 -1.97 14.33
C ILE A 168 6.01 -1.85 13.81
N ARG A 169 7.00 -1.70 14.70
CA ARG A 169 8.41 -1.59 14.34
C ARG A 169 8.90 -2.86 13.66
N LYS A 170 8.66 -4.04 14.25
CA LYS A 170 9.06 -5.34 13.67
C LYS A 170 8.40 -5.62 12.32
N MET A 171 7.13 -5.27 12.17
CA MET A 171 6.44 -5.39 10.89
C MET A 171 7.07 -4.49 9.82
N ASN A 172 7.41 -3.24 10.15
CA ASN A 172 8.09 -2.33 9.22
C ASN A 172 9.47 -2.84 8.82
N GLU A 173 10.28 -3.32 9.78
CA GLU A 173 11.59 -3.92 9.55
C GLU A 173 11.50 -5.17 8.66
N ALA A 174 10.51 -6.03 8.90
CA ALA A 174 10.29 -7.21 8.08
C ALA A 174 9.91 -6.87 6.63
N TRP A 175 9.09 -5.84 6.43
CA TRP A 175 8.76 -5.36 5.07
C TRP A 175 9.97 -4.74 4.37
N GLU A 176 10.84 -4.06 5.12
CA GLU A 176 12.11 -3.52 4.60
C GLU A 176 13.06 -4.62 4.17
N ALA A 177 13.25 -5.63 5.02
CA ALA A 177 14.07 -6.79 4.71
C ALA A 177 13.60 -7.59 3.48
N GLN A 178 12.29 -7.50 3.16
CA GLN A 178 11.71 -8.05 1.92
C GLN A 178 11.91 -7.12 0.70
N GLY A 179 12.65 -6.01 0.82
CA GLY A 179 12.92 -5.06 -0.26
C GLY A 179 11.76 -4.10 -0.57
N MET A 180 10.77 -3.96 0.33
CA MET A 180 9.68 -3.03 0.11
C MET A 180 10.17 -1.58 0.24
N LYS A 181 9.88 -0.76 -0.78
CA LYS A 181 10.29 0.66 -0.82
C LYS A 181 9.65 1.46 0.33
N THR A 182 10.41 2.38 0.92
CA THR A 182 10.00 3.24 2.04
C THR A 182 8.64 3.90 1.82
N ASN A 183 8.40 4.49 0.65
CA ASN A 183 7.12 5.14 0.36
C ASN A 183 5.94 4.16 0.26
N SER A 184 6.18 2.90 -0.11
CA SER A 184 5.14 1.85 -0.10
C SER A 184 4.82 1.43 1.33
N ARG A 185 5.84 1.22 2.17
CA ARG A 185 5.67 0.97 3.62
C ARG A 185 4.89 2.10 4.27
N ALA A 186 5.26 3.35 3.95
CA ALA A 186 4.57 4.54 4.48
C ALA A 186 3.08 4.61 4.13
N VAL A 187 2.66 4.12 2.96
CA VAL A 187 1.22 4.03 2.62
C VAL A 187 0.52 3.03 3.54
N PHE A 188 1.08 1.83 3.70
CA PHE A 188 0.49 0.80 4.54
C PHE A 188 0.42 1.21 6.01
N MET A 189 1.49 1.83 6.53
CA MET A 189 1.51 2.35 7.89
C MET A 189 0.48 3.47 8.12
N ARG A 190 0.27 4.36 7.14
CA ARG A 190 -0.77 5.40 7.22
C ARG A 190 -2.18 4.81 7.23
N ASN A 191 -2.44 3.78 6.42
CA ASN A 191 -3.74 3.11 6.42
C ASN A 191 -4.01 2.44 7.77
N LEU A 192 -3.03 1.71 8.32
CA LEU A 192 -3.16 1.10 9.64
C LEU A 192 -3.35 2.14 10.74
N ARG A 193 -2.57 3.23 10.72
CA ARG A 193 -2.73 4.34 11.68
C ARG A 193 -4.12 4.96 11.61
N ALA A 194 -4.67 5.12 10.40
CA ALA A 194 -6.02 5.66 10.24
C ALA A 194 -7.09 4.73 10.85
N VAL A 195 -6.92 3.41 10.70
CA VAL A 195 -7.82 2.42 11.32
C VAL A 195 -7.72 2.48 12.85
N ILE A 196 -6.51 2.52 13.42
CA ILE A 196 -6.30 2.60 14.87
C ILE A 196 -6.89 3.90 15.42
N ASN A 197 -6.64 5.04 14.77
CA ASN A 197 -7.23 6.32 15.18
C ASN A 197 -8.76 6.25 15.20
N LYS A 198 -9.36 5.68 14.14
CA LYS A 198 -10.82 5.52 14.09
C LYS A 198 -11.35 4.58 15.18
N ALA A 199 -10.63 3.52 15.51
CA ALA A 199 -10.99 2.64 16.63
C ALA A 199 -10.92 3.35 17.99
N ILE A 200 -9.95 4.25 18.18
CA ILE A 200 -9.84 5.09 19.37
C ILE A 200 -11.00 6.08 19.43
N ASP A 201 -11.31 6.75 18.31
CA ASP A 201 -12.45 7.68 18.22
C ASP A 201 -13.79 6.98 18.54
N ASP A 202 -13.94 5.74 18.08
CA ASP A 202 -15.12 4.90 18.34
C ASP A 202 -15.09 4.21 19.72
N LYS A 203 -14.08 4.51 20.56
CA LYS A 203 -13.89 3.97 21.91
C LYS A 203 -13.76 2.44 21.98
N LEU A 204 -13.29 1.81 20.91
CA LEU A 204 -13.06 0.36 20.85
C LEU A 204 -11.72 -0.05 21.48
N THR A 205 -10.78 0.88 21.57
CA THR A 205 -9.47 0.69 22.19
C THR A 205 -8.93 2.03 22.72
N THR A 206 -7.99 1.96 23.64
CA THR A 206 -7.16 3.10 24.09
C THR A 206 -5.70 2.94 23.66
N THR A 207 -5.35 1.81 23.04
CA THR A 207 -3.99 1.48 22.62
C THR A 207 -3.61 2.24 21.36
N TYR A 208 -2.55 3.04 21.44
CA TYR A 208 -2.03 3.79 20.30
C TYR A 208 -0.59 3.37 19.95
N ALA A 209 -0.49 2.42 19.07
CA ALA A 209 0.79 1.81 18.65
C ALA A 209 1.75 2.78 17.91
N PHE A 210 1.26 3.92 17.42
CA PHE A 210 2.07 4.89 16.66
C PHE A 210 2.61 6.06 17.52
N ARG A 211 2.54 5.99 18.87
CA ARG A 211 2.92 7.11 19.74
C ARG A 211 4.37 7.58 19.48
N LYS A 212 5.30 6.66 19.38
CA LYS A 212 6.73 6.92 19.13
C LYS A 212 7.20 6.49 17.75
N PHE A 213 6.30 5.89 16.93
CA PHE A 213 6.64 5.42 15.61
C PHE A 213 6.44 6.52 14.56
N SER A 214 7.53 6.97 13.95
CA SER A 214 7.50 7.94 12.85
C SER A 214 7.40 7.21 11.50
N ILE A 215 6.43 7.62 10.69
CA ILE A 215 6.28 7.07 9.33
C ILE A 215 7.23 7.83 8.39
N GLU A 216 8.30 7.17 8.00
CA GLU A 216 9.32 7.72 7.13
C GLU A 216 8.79 7.97 5.71
N LYS A 217 9.38 8.98 5.06
CA LYS A 217 9.17 9.29 3.63
C LYS A 217 10.52 9.41 2.94
N ALA A 218 10.70 8.67 1.87
CA ALA A 218 11.85 8.85 0.99
C ALA A 218 11.56 9.93 -0.07
N PRO A 219 12.56 10.75 -0.42
CA PRO A 219 12.45 11.65 -1.57
C PRO A 219 12.09 10.86 -2.83
N THR A 220 11.23 11.43 -3.64
CA THR A 220 10.88 10.84 -4.94
C THR A 220 11.74 11.51 -6.00
N ALA A 221 12.36 10.74 -6.88
CA ALA A 221 13.08 11.29 -8.03
C ALA A 221 12.17 12.22 -8.85
N LYS A 222 12.74 13.31 -9.35
CA LYS A 222 12.01 14.22 -10.23
C LYS A 222 11.48 13.46 -11.44
N ARG A 223 10.21 13.68 -11.76
CA ARG A 223 9.49 13.01 -12.86
C ARG A 223 8.99 14.04 -13.86
N ASN A 224 9.90 14.89 -14.31
CA ASN A 224 9.65 15.91 -15.31
C ASN A 224 10.65 15.79 -16.44
N LEU A 225 10.28 16.23 -17.61
CA LEU A 225 11.15 16.36 -18.77
C LEU A 225 11.79 17.75 -18.77
N SER A 226 13.01 17.85 -19.32
CA SER A 226 13.59 19.11 -19.75
C SER A 226 12.87 19.61 -21.00
N LEU A 227 13.13 20.86 -21.39
CA LEU A 227 12.58 21.42 -22.62
C LEU A 227 13.05 20.61 -23.86
N GLU A 228 14.33 20.25 -23.86
CA GLU A 228 14.95 19.49 -24.95
C GLU A 228 14.35 18.07 -25.04
N GLU A 229 14.18 17.39 -23.93
CA GLU A 229 13.54 16.09 -23.88
C GLU A 229 12.08 16.13 -24.32
N LEU A 230 11.36 17.20 -23.98
CA LEU A 230 9.96 17.37 -24.41
C LEU A 230 9.86 17.67 -25.89
N ARG A 231 10.77 18.50 -26.44
CA ARG A 231 10.90 18.75 -27.88
C ARG A 231 11.29 17.48 -28.63
N GLN A 232 12.27 16.75 -28.14
CA GLN A 232 12.67 15.47 -28.71
C GLN A 232 11.49 14.49 -28.76
N LEU A 233 10.69 14.37 -27.68
CA LEU A 233 9.51 13.53 -27.67
C LEU A 233 8.44 13.99 -28.66
N ARG A 234 8.16 15.30 -28.73
CA ARG A 234 7.18 15.89 -29.64
C ARG A 234 7.53 15.61 -31.11
N ASP A 235 8.79 15.82 -31.46
CA ASP A 235 9.26 15.85 -32.85
C ASP A 235 9.82 14.48 -33.31
N PHE A 236 9.89 13.48 -32.41
CA PHE A 236 10.43 12.17 -32.76
C PHE A 236 9.61 11.50 -33.86
N PRO A 237 10.25 11.02 -34.95
CA PRO A 237 9.57 10.39 -36.07
C PRO A 237 9.06 9.00 -35.67
N ILE A 238 7.79 8.90 -35.37
CA ILE A 238 7.14 7.65 -34.93
C ILE A 238 6.44 7.01 -36.14
N VAL A 239 6.78 5.75 -36.43
CA VAL A 239 6.14 4.95 -37.49
C VAL A 239 4.93 4.19 -36.98
N ASN A 240 4.93 3.83 -35.70
CA ASN A 240 3.84 3.06 -35.11
C ASN A 240 2.68 3.99 -34.66
N GLN A 241 1.55 3.86 -35.29
CA GLN A 241 0.36 4.69 -35.03
C GLN A 241 -0.13 4.67 -33.57
N PHE A 242 0.07 3.54 -32.85
CA PHE A 242 -0.30 3.47 -31.43
C PHE A 242 0.66 4.28 -30.57
N GLN A 243 1.96 4.22 -30.85
CA GLN A 243 2.96 5.01 -30.15
C GLN A 243 2.79 6.50 -30.46
N GLU A 244 2.46 6.84 -31.70
CA GLU A 244 2.12 8.20 -32.08
C GLU A 244 0.92 8.74 -31.27
N LYS A 245 -0.14 7.95 -31.16
CA LYS A 245 -1.30 8.30 -30.34
C LYS A 245 -0.94 8.50 -28.87
N TYR A 246 -0.07 7.64 -28.31
CA TYR A 246 0.34 7.78 -26.91
C TYR A 246 1.17 9.04 -26.69
N ARG A 247 2.07 9.38 -27.61
CA ARG A 247 2.80 10.64 -27.61
C ARG A 247 1.85 11.83 -27.70
N ASP A 248 0.95 11.84 -28.65
CA ASP A 248 0.02 12.93 -28.89
C ASP A 248 -0.90 13.16 -27.68
N ILE A 249 -1.38 12.07 -27.05
CA ILE A 249 -2.17 12.18 -25.81
C ILE A 249 -1.31 12.68 -24.63
N PHE A 250 -0.03 12.30 -24.56
CA PHE A 250 0.90 12.86 -23.56
C PHE A 250 1.06 14.37 -23.76
N MET A 251 1.27 14.81 -25.01
CA MET A 251 1.37 16.23 -25.37
C MET A 251 0.06 16.97 -25.09
N LEU A 252 -1.10 16.37 -25.36
CA LEU A 252 -2.39 16.95 -25.03
C LEU A 252 -2.54 17.15 -23.51
N CYS A 253 -2.12 16.18 -22.70
CA CYS A 253 -2.11 16.35 -21.23
C CYS A 253 -1.23 17.54 -20.82
N PHE A 254 -0.09 17.73 -21.44
CA PHE A 254 0.80 18.87 -21.19
C PHE A 254 0.14 20.18 -21.59
N TYR A 255 -0.39 20.30 -22.82
CA TYR A 255 -1.08 21.49 -23.30
C TYR A 255 -2.29 21.86 -22.45
N MET A 256 -2.99 20.87 -21.90
CA MET A 256 -4.12 21.03 -20.98
C MET A 256 -3.69 21.22 -19.52
N ARG A 257 -2.57 21.91 -19.28
CA ARG A 257 -2.08 22.24 -17.93
C ARG A 257 -1.85 21.00 -17.03
N GLY A 258 -1.43 19.89 -17.63
CA GLY A 258 -1.20 18.64 -16.90
C GLY A 258 -2.50 18.00 -16.41
N ILE A 259 -3.55 17.98 -17.20
CA ILE A 259 -4.82 17.28 -16.89
C ILE A 259 -4.56 15.82 -16.54
N ASN A 260 -5.30 15.29 -15.57
CA ASN A 260 -5.22 13.85 -15.29
C ASN A 260 -5.92 13.04 -16.40
N MET A 261 -5.33 11.91 -16.76
CA MET A 261 -5.89 11.02 -17.80
C MET A 261 -7.34 10.60 -17.53
N VAL A 262 -7.70 10.37 -16.26
CA VAL A 262 -9.08 10.00 -15.91
C VAL A 262 -10.09 11.09 -16.24
N ASP A 263 -9.70 12.36 -16.06
CA ASP A 263 -10.56 13.49 -16.40
C ASP A 263 -10.59 13.69 -17.94
N LEU A 264 -9.42 13.62 -18.61
CA LEU A 264 -9.30 13.79 -20.06
C LEU A 264 -10.11 12.74 -20.83
N ALA A 265 -10.03 11.46 -20.43
CA ALA A 265 -10.67 10.37 -21.15
C ALA A 265 -12.21 10.39 -21.09
N GLN A 266 -12.78 11.16 -20.16
CA GLN A 266 -14.22 11.28 -19.95
C GLN A 266 -14.81 12.61 -20.45
N LEU A 267 -13.99 13.49 -21.04
CA LEU A 267 -14.51 14.72 -21.64
C LEU A 267 -15.42 14.43 -22.83
N THR A 268 -16.52 15.16 -22.89
CA THR A 268 -17.50 15.10 -23.99
C THR A 268 -17.65 16.47 -24.64
N THR A 269 -18.38 16.57 -25.75
CA THR A 269 -18.69 17.85 -26.41
C THR A 269 -19.45 18.81 -25.50
N ALA A 270 -20.23 18.30 -24.53
CA ALA A 270 -20.91 19.13 -23.53
C ALA A 270 -19.95 19.90 -22.62
N ASN A 271 -18.70 19.46 -22.52
CA ASN A 271 -17.65 20.18 -21.79
C ASN A 271 -17.11 21.41 -22.54
N ILE A 272 -17.41 21.55 -23.83
CA ILE A 272 -16.95 22.66 -24.65
C ILE A 272 -17.96 23.80 -24.61
N ARG A 273 -17.55 24.97 -24.12
CA ARG A 273 -18.33 26.20 -24.12
C ARG A 273 -17.43 27.41 -24.38
N ALA A 274 -17.83 28.28 -25.29
CA ALA A 274 -17.12 29.51 -25.60
C ALA A 274 -15.60 29.33 -25.87
N GLY A 275 -15.23 28.30 -26.64
CA GLY A 275 -13.83 28.01 -26.95
C GLY A 275 -13.00 27.48 -25.76
N ARG A 276 -13.66 26.99 -24.71
CA ARG A 276 -13.02 26.47 -23.50
C ARG A 276 -13.52 25.08 -23.16
N ILE A 277 -12.69 24.26 -22.56
CA ILE A 277 -13.06 22.98 -21.95
C ILE A 277 -13.30 23.21 -20.47
N ASN A 278 -14.53 22.97 -20.05
CA ASN A 278 -14.99 23.13 -18.68
C ASN A 278 -15.28 21.74 -18.07
N TYR A 279 -14.65 21.43 -16.94
CA TYR A 279 -14.87 20.13 -16.28
C TYR A 279 -14.65 20.23 -14.76
N ILE A 280 -15.22 19.27 -14.05
CA ILE A 280 -14.99 19.10 -12.60
C ILE A 280 -13.96 17.99 -12.42
N ARG A 281 -12.87 18.28 -11.74
CA ARG A 281 -11.82 17.30 -11.49
C ARG A 281 -12.29 16.18 -10.56
N SER A 282 -12.28 14.95 -11.02
CA SER A 282 -12.78 13.76 -10.29
C SER A 282 -12.13 13.56 -8.92
N LYS A 283 -10.85 13.91 -8.77
CA LYS A 283 -10.12 13.72 -7.51
C LYS A 283 -10.51 14.72 -6.42
N THR A 284 -10.75 16.00 -6.78
CA THR A 284 -10.87 17.12 -5.83
C THR A 284 -12.23 17.81 -5.87
N GLY A 285 -13.08 17.54 -6.87
CA GLY A 285 -14.36 18.23 -7.05
C GLY A 285 -14.24 19.69 -7.50
N LYS A 286 -13.03 20.15 -7.89
CA LYS A 286 -12.83 21.53 -8.34
C LYS A 286 -13.19 21.70 -9.80
N PHE A 287 -13.76 22.87 -10.10
CA PHE A 287 -14.06 23.30 -11.46
C PHE A 287 -12.77 23.78 -12.16
N TYR A 288 -12.66 23.45 -13.44
CA TYR A 288 -11.59 23.86 -14.35
C TYR A 288 -12.17 24.39 -15.62
N SER A 289 -11.55 25.43 -16.12
CA SER A 289 -11.82 26.03 -17.40
C SER A 289 -10.49 26.21 -18.13
N VAL A 290 -10.30 25.51 -19.23
CA VAL A 290 -9.05 25.53 -20.03
C VAL A 290 -9.40 26.06 -21.42
N LYS A 291 -8.74 27.14 -21.84
CA LYS A 291 -8.87 27.66 -23.20
C LYS A 291 -8.34 26.65 -24.21
N ILE A 292 -9.09 26.39 -25.26
CA ILE A 292 -8.68 25.49 -26.34
C ILE A 292 -7.65 26.19 -27.21
N GLU A 293 -6.42 25.67 -27.19
CA GLU A 293 -5.34 26.12 -28.03
C GLU A 293 -5.28 25.31 -29.35
N PRO A 294 -4.71 25.87 -30.44
CA PRO A 294 -4.64 25.18 -31.75
C PRO A 294 -3.99 23.76 -31.67
N GLU A 295 -2.98 23.63 -30.82
CA GLU A 295 -2.28 22.37 -30.60
C GLU A 295 -3.21 21.29 -30.00
N MET A 296 -4.08 21.67 -29.07
CA MET A 296 -5.07 20.79 -28.48
C MET A 296 -6.12 20.37 -29.51
N LYS A 297 -6.62 21.37 -30.29
CA LYS A 297 -7.64 21.14 -31.31
C LYS A 297 -7.19 20.09 -32.33
N ARG A 298 -5.96 20.19 -32.83
CA ARG A 298 -5.40 19.21 -33.79
C ARG A 298 -5.43 17.77 -33.25
N ILE A 299 -5.14 17.57 -31.97
CA ILE A 299 -5.13 16.24 -31.35
C ILE A 299 -6.56 15.74 -31.12
N PHE A 300 -7.47 16.60 -30.67
CA PHE A 300 -8.89 16.24 -30.54
C PHE A 300 -9.50 15.86 -31.91
N ASP A 301 -9.22 16.61 -32.96
CA ASP A 301 -9.72 16.33 -34.31
C ASP A 301 -9.15 15.00 -34.84
N LYS A 302 -7.85 14.70 -34.57
CA LYS A 302 -7.17 13.48 -35.02
C LYS A 302 -7.70 12.20 -34.33
N TYR A 303 -8.04 12.28 -33.05
CA TYR A 303 -8.45 11.12 -32.23
C TYR A 303 -9.89 11.28 -31.72
N LYS A 304 -10.74 11.94 -32.52
CA LYS A 304 -12.14 12.23 -32.18
C LYS A 304 -12.90 10.94 -31.86
N GLY A 305 -13.55 10.93 -30.70
CA GLY A 305 -14.48 9.88 -30.32
C GLY A 305 -15.89 10.11 -30.84
N GLN A 306 -16.73 9.09 -30.71
CA GLN A 306 -18.16 9.16 -31.05
C GLN A 306 -18.97 9.84 -29.95
N HIS A 307 -18.71 9.49 -28.70
CA HIS A 307 -19.40 10.04 -27.53
C HIS A 307 -18.50 10.98 -26.71
N PHE A 308 -17.25 10.59 -26.57
CA PHE A 308 -16.24 11.38 -25.87
C PHE A 308 -15.44 12.25 -26.84
N LEU A 309 -14.74 13.27 -26.33
CA LEU A 309 -13.84 14.07 -27.16
C LEU A 309 -12.72 13.24 -27.80
N LEU A 310 -12.30 12.18 -27.12
CA LEU A 310 -11.32 11.21 -27.59
C LEU A 310 -11.93 9.81 -27.60
N ASP A 311 -11.53 8.98 -28.55
CA ASP A 311 -12.00 7.61 -28.76
C ASP A 311 -11.55 6.58 -27.69
N ILE A 312 -10.93 7.06 -26.60
CA ILE A 312 -10.35 6.20 -25.55
C ILE A 312 -11.39 5.31 -24.86
N CYS A 313 -12.55 5.88 -24.57
CA CYS A 313 -13.65 5.20 -23.87
C CYS A 313 -14.85 4.88 -24.76
N ASP A 314 -14.74 5.08 -26.07
CA ASP A 314 -15.85 4.82 -26.99
C ASP A 314 -16.41 3.41 -26.90
N GLY A 315 -17.74 3.30 -27.05
CA GLY A 315 -18.47 2.05 -26.91
C GLY A 315 -18.59 1.52 -25.47
N ALA A 316 -18.18 2.31 -24.45
CA ALA A 316 -18.49 1.99 -23.07
C ALA A 316 -19.94 2.33 -22.74
N LYS A 317 -20.66 1.41 -22.08
CA LYS A 317 -22.10 1.54 -21.78
C LYS A 317 -22.36 2.06 -20.37
N ASP A 318 -21.40 1.86 -19.47
CA ASP A 318 -21.51 2.27 -18.07
C ASP A 318 -20.17 2.74 -17.48
N GLU A 319 -20.20 3.25 -16.25
CA GLU A 319 -19.01 3.74 -15.55
C GLU A 319 -17.93 2.67 -15.34
N ASN A 320 -18.29 1.39 -15.21
CA ASN A 320 -17.34 0.31 -15.04
C ASN A 320 -16.60 0.04 -16.35
N GLU A 321 -17.32 0.01 -17.48
CA GLU A 321 -16.71 -0.16 -18.80
C GLU A 321 -15.83 1.03 -19.16
N ILE A 322 -16.27 2.26 -18.89
CA ILE A 322 -15.44 3.49 -19.03
C ILE A 322 -14.13 3.31 -18.29
N ARG A 323 -14.21 2.89 -17.03
CA ARG A 323 -13.02 2.66 -16.21
C ARG A 323 -12.11 1.58 -16.78
N VAL A 324 -12.65 0.43 -17.17
CA VAL A 324 -11.85 -0.68 -17.73
C VAL A 324 -11.13 -0.23 -18.99
N LYS A 325 -11.81 0.47 -19.90
CA LYS A 325 -11.23 1.00 -21.14
C LYS A 325 -10.13 2.02 -20.85
N TYR A 326 -10.41 2.98 -19.96
CA TYR A 326 -9.46 3.98 -19.53
C TYR A 326 -8.22 3.36 -18.86
N GLU A 327 -8.39 2.48 -17.87
CA GLU A 327 -7.27 1.83 -17.17
C GLU A 327 -6.43 0.99 -18.14
N GLY A 328 -7.09 0.26 -19.03
CA GLY A 328 -6.42 -0.51 -20.08
C GLY A 328 -5.66 0.37 -21.08
N PHE A 329 -6.22 1.51 -21.49
CA PHE A 329 -5.52 2.48 -22.34
C PHE A 329 -4.31 3.06 -21.62
N LEU A 330 -4.44 3.50 -20.37
CA LEU A 330 -3.36 4.07 -19.58
C LEU A 330 -2.18 3.09 -19.42
N GLN A 331 -2.46 1.81 -19.15
CA GLN A 331 -1.41 0.79 -19.07
C GLN A 331 -0.67 0.57 -20.41
N ARG A 332 -1.41 0.57 -21.54
CA ARG A 332 -0.81 0.46 -22.87
C ARG A 332 0.00 1.70 -23.21
N MET A 333 -0.52 2.90 -22.88
CA MET A 333 0.17 4.17 -23.08
C MET A 333 1.49 4.22 -22.30
N ASP A 334 1.49 3.90 -21.01
CA ASP A 334 2.71 3.92 -20.17
C ASP A 334 3.78 2.92 -20.69
N ARG A 335 3.35 1.76 -21.19
CA ARG A 335 4.25 0.81 -21.82
C ARG A 335 4.74 1.26 -23.19
N GLY A 336 3.86 1.91 -23.96
CA GLY A 336 4.16 2.43 -25.29
C GLY A 336 5.10 3.62 -25.28
N LEU A 337 4.89 4.58 -24.38
CA LEU A 337 5.75 5.76 -24.20
C LEU A 337 7.21 5.36 -23.92
N LYS A 338 7.43 4.37 -23.06
CA LYS A 338 8.77 3.84 -22.74
C LYS A 338 9.48 3.16 -23.92
N LYS A 339 8.78 2.87 -24.99
CA LYS A 339 9.29 2.20 -26.19
C LYS A 339 9.38 3.15 -27.39
N ILE A 340 9.15 4.45 -27.21
CA ILE A 340 9.42 5.43 -28.27
C ILE A 340 10.94 5.58 -28.37
N GLY A 341 11.52 5.26 -29.52
CA GLY A 341 12.96 5.28 -29.72
C GLY A 341 13.39 4.69 -31.05
N HIS A 342 14.70 4.58 -31.24
CA HIS A 342 15.30 4.07 -32.44
C HIS A 342 15.25 2.54 -32.49
N TYR A 343 14.90 1.99 -33.67
CA TYR A 343 14.92 0.56 -33.88
C TYR A 343 16.29 0.16 -34.44
N THR A 344 17.00 -0.70 -33.70
CA THR A 344 18.28 -1.29 -34.15
C THR A 344 18.11 -2.79 -34.31
N ARG A 345 18.85 -3.36 -35.27
CA ARG A 345 18.97 -4.81 -35.47
C ARG A 345 20.32 -5.27 -34.96
N LYS A 346 20.36 -6.28 -34.07
CA LYS A 346 21.62 -6.85 -33.55
C LYS A 346 21.71 -8.34 -33.90
N GLY A 347 22.90 -8.76 -34.35
CA GLY A 347 23.24 -10.15 -34.66
C GLY A 347 22.79 -10.64 -36.02
N LEU A 348 23.36 -11.80 -36.47
CA LEU A 348 23.09 -12.44 -37.75
C LEU A 348 21.62 -12.86 -37.98
N GLY A 349 20.82 -12.99 -36.93
CA GLY A 349 19.38 -13.29 -37.02
C GLY A 349 18.45 -12.07 -36.97
N GLY A 350 18.98 -10.84 -36.94
CA GLY A 350 18.24 -9.58 -37.09
C GLY A 350 17.19 -9.29 -36.02
N LYS A 351 17.38 -9.75 -34.77
CA LYS A 351 16.46 -9.36 -33.68
C LYS A 351 16.36 -7.85 -33.57
N LYS A 352 15.11 -7.34 -33.61
CA LYS A 352 14.85 -5.92 -33.42
C LYS A 352 14.97 -5.57 -31.93
N TYR A 353 15.78 -4.56 -31.66
CA TYR A 353 15.88 -3.93 -30.35
C TYR A 353 15.40 -2.50 -30.47
N ILE A 354 14.80 -1.99 -29.38
CA ILE A 354 14.41 -0.60 -29.28
C ILE A 354 15.41 0.06 -28.33
N ASP A 355 15.99 1.17 -28.79
CA ASP A 355 16.76 2.09 -27.97
C ASP A 355 15.85 3.27 -27.63
N PRO A 356 15.22 3.29 -26.44
CA PRO A 356 14.22 4.28 -26.10
C PRO A 356 14.87 5.64 -25.84
N ILE A 357 14.27 6.72 -26.37
CA ILE A 357 14.71 8.09 -26.05
C ILE A 357 14.45 8.46 -24.57
N LEU A 358 13.37 7.93 -23.97
CA LEU A 358 12.93 8.23 -22.59
C LEU A 358 12.43 6.93 -21.91
N PRO A 359 13.32 6.04 -21.45
CA PRO A 359 12.97 4.69 -21.00
C PRO A 359 12.10 4.65 -19.72
N ASN A 360 12.08 5.74 -18.96
CA ASN A 360 11.31 5.83 -17.72
C ASN A 360 10.03 6.67 -17.85
N LEU A 361 9.72 7.17 -19.06
CA LEU A 361 8.59 8.04 -19.31
C LEU A 361 7.26 7.36 -18.93
N SER A 362 6.42 8.07 -18.20
CA SER A 362 5.04 7.69 -17.95
C SER A 362 4.12 8.89 -18.17
N GLN A 363 2.84 8.63 -18.37
CA GLN A 363 1.85 9.68 -18.64
C GLN A 363 1.88 10.79 -17.58
N TYR A 364 2.06 10.44 -16.33
CA TYR A 364 2.01 11.40 -15.22
C TYR A 364 3.15 12.44 -15.24
N TRP A 365 4.22 12.19 -16.00
CA TRP A 365 5.31 13.15 -16.18
C TRP A 365 4.86 14.44 -16.90
N SER A 366 3.84 14.38 -17.77
CA SER A 366 3.29 15.57 -18.42
C SER A 366 2.91 16.65 -17.41
N ARG A 367 2.25 16.23 -16.31
CA ARG A 367 1.83 17.15 -15.24
C ARG A 367 3.00 17.74 -14.45
N HIS A 368 3.99 16.90 -14.13
CA HIS A 368 5.21 17.38 -13.45
C HIS A 368 6.01 18.31 -14.34
N THR A 369 6.08 18.01 -15.65
CA THR A 369 6.75 18.83 -16.65
C THR A 369 6.09 20.22 -16.74
N THR A 370 4.76 20.26 -16.84
CA THR A 370 4.00 21.53 -16.84
C THR A 370 4.36 22.38 -15.61
N ALA A 371 4.30 21.79 -14.41
CA ALA A 371 4.59 22.50 -13.18
C ALA A 371 6.03 23.01 -13.11
N THR A 372 6.99 22.16 -13.47
CA THR A 372 8.43 22.51 -13.42
C THR A 372 8.79 23.57 -14.45
N MET A 373 8.25 23.48 -15.67
CA MET A 373 8.53 24.46 -16.72
C MET A 373 7.92 25.83 -16.38
N MET A 374 6.69 25.87 -15.86
CA MET A 374 6.12 27.14 -15.38
C MET A 374 6.96 27.77 -14.26
N ALA A 375 7.48 26.96 -13.33
CA ALA A 375 8.37 27.43 -12.28
C ALA A 375 9.70 27.97 -12.85
N ASN A 376 10.29 27.27 -13.82
CA ASN A 376 11.52 27.71 -14.49
C ASN A 376 11.33 29.00 -15.33
N MET A 377 10.12 29.21 -15.86
CA MET A 377 9.73 30.45 -16.55
C MET A 377 9.46 31.63 -15.58
N GLY A 378 9.60 31.40 -14.26
CA GLY A 378 9.43 32.44 -13.24
C GLY A 378 7.98 32.73 -12.85
N TYR A 379 7.02 31.88 -13.22
CA TYR A 379 5.64 32.05 -12.77
C TYR A 379 5.53 31.84 -11.26
N ARG A 380 4.73 32.71 -10.62
CA ARG A 380 4.46 32.61 -9.17
C ARG A 380 3.77 31.30 -8.82
N GLU A 381 4.01 30.80 -7.59
CA GLU A 381 3.44 29.54 -7.10
C GLU A 381 1.90 29.53 -7.24
N GLU A 382 1.24 30.68 -7.02
CA GLU A 382 -0.22 30.80 -7.14
C GLU A 382 -0.72 30.45 -8.55
N ILE A 383 -0.06 30.95 -9.60
CA ILE A 383 -0.43 30.65 -11.00
C ILE A 383 -0.23 29.16 -11.30
N ILE A 384 0.88 28.58 -10.83
CA ILE A 384 1.18 27.15 -11.02
C ILE A 384 0.16 26.29 -10.29
N VAL A 385 -0.15 26.62 -9.03
CA VAL A 385 -1.13 25.92 -8.19
C VAL A 385 -2.51 25.99 -8.83
N CYS A 386 -2.94 27.16 -9.31
CA CYS A 386 -4.20 27.35 -10.04
C CYS A 386 -4.22 26.55 -11.33
N SER A 387 -3.16 26.60 -12.15
CA SER A 387 -3.04 25.84 -13.40
C SER A 387 -3.20 24.34 -13.17
N LEU A 388 -2.61 23.82 -12.09
CA LEU A 388 -2.69 22.41 -11.72
C LEU A 388 -3.91 22.06 -10.87
N GLY A 389 -4.65 23.07 -10.35
CA GLY A 389 -5.78 22.93 -9.44
C GLY A 389 -5.44 22.23 -8.13
N HIS A 390 -4.35 22.62 -7.56
CA HIS A 390 -4.04 22.27 -6.18
C HIS A 390 -4.68 23.30 -5.22
N GLU A 391 -4.81 22.94 -3.96
CA GLU A 391 -5.19 23.90 -2.93
C GLU A 391 -3.95 24.64 -2.44
N HIS A 392 -4.08 25.94 -2.24
CA HIS A 392 -3.10 26.68 -1.46
C HIS A 392 -3.01 26.14 -0.04
N LYS A 393 -1.80 26.13 0.52
CA LYS A 393 -1.56 25.70 1.91
C LYS A 393 -2.37 26.54 2.92
N ASN A 394 -2.63 27.80 2.63
CA ASN A 394 -3.42 28.69 3.46
C ASN A 394 -4.86 28.78 2.94
N LYS A 395 -5.77 28.05 3.59
CA LYS A 395 -7.21 28.04 3.25
C LYS A 395 -7.85 29.45 3.33
N THR A 396 -7.38 30.29 4.24
CA THR A 396 -7.88 31.66 4.44
C THR A 396 -7.55 32.58 3.23
N THR A 397 -6.40 32.39 2.63
CA THR A 397 -5.97 33.16 1.45
C THR A 397 -6.79 32.82 0.20
N ASN A 398 -7.29 31.56 0.11
CA ASN A 398 -8.14 31.13 -1.01
C ASN A 398 -9.47 31.90 -1.13
N ILE A 399 -9.95 32.53 -0.06
CA ILE A 399 -11.18 33.32 -0.05
C ILE A 399 -10.94 34.70 -0.71
N TYR A 400 -9.71 35.19 -0.68
CA TYR A 400 -9.34 36.52 -1.17
C TYR A 400 -8.61 36.52 -2.51
N ILE A 401 -8.16 35.37 -3.00
CA ILE A 401 -7.53 35.26 -4.33
C ILE A 401 -8.63 34.94 -5.33
N GLU A 402 -9.12 35.97 -5.99
CA GLU A 402 -9.95 35.79 -7.16
C GLU A 402 -9.15 35.05 -8.23
N TYR A 403 -9.69 33.92 -8.69
CA TYR A 403 -9.06 33.08 -9.73
C TYR A 403 -8.98 33.88 -11.03
N ASN A 404 -7.81 34.37 -11.37
CA ASN A 404 -7.60 35.10 -12.63
C ASN A 404 -7.34 34.11 -13.77
N GLU A 405 -8.41 33.62 -14.41
CA GLU A 405 -8.33 32.72 -15.57
C GLU A 405 -7.48 33.31 -16.70
N VAL A 406 -7.48 34.62 -16.88
CA VAL A 406 -6.72 35.29 -17.93
C VAL A 406 -5.22 35.12 -17.72
N GLU A 407 -4.72 35.27 -16.49
CA GLU A 407 -3.30 35.11 -16.20
C GLU A 407 -2.86 33.65 -16.35
N VAL A 408 -3.72 32.69 -15.96
CA VAL A 408 -3.45 31.27 -16.13
C VAL A 408 -3.46 30.86 -17.62
N ASP A 409 -4.36 31.44 -18.43
CA ASP A 409 -4.39 31.22 -19.88
C ASP A 409 -3.14 31.79 -20.55
N LYS A 410 -2.72 33.02 -20.18
CA LYS A 410 -1.47 33.65 -20.67
C LYS A 410 -0.27 32.77 -20.32
N ALA A 411 -0.19 32.27 -19.07
CA ALA A 411 0.89 31.41 -18.65
C ALA A 411 0.91 30.08 -19.43
N ASN A 412 -0.26 29.49 -19.68
CA ASN A 412 -0.36 28.26 -20.47
C ASN A 412 0.02 28.49 -21.94
N ARG A 413 -0.43 29.62 -22.54
CA ARG A 413 -0.04 29.94 -23.90
C ARG A 413 1.47 30.17 -24.01
N ALA A 414 2.06 30.96 -23.11
CA ALA A 414 3.49 31.21 -23.07
C ALA A 414 4.31 29.90 -22.90
N LEU A 415 3.80 28.95 -22.10
CA LEU A 415 4.42 27.65 -21.95
C LEU A 415 4.41 26.84 -23.27
N ILE A 416 3.31 26.91 -24.02
CA ILE A 416 3.19 26.23 -25.32
C ILE A 416 4.09 26.95 -26.36
N ASP A 417 4.14 28.28 -26.35
CA ASP A 417 5.00 29.07 -27.24
C ASP A 417 6.48 28.77 -26.96
N TYR A 418 6.88 28.73 -25.68
CA TYR A 418 8.23 28.34 -25.25
C TYR A 418 8.66 26.95 -25.75
N LEU A 419 7.72 26.00 -25.76
CA LEU A 419 7.99 24.69 -26.36
C LEU A 419 8.16 24.80 -27.89
N ASN A 420 7.41 25.70 -28.57
CA ASN A 420 7.39 25.82 -30.01
C ASN A 420 8.49 26.75 -30.59
N GLU A 421 9.15 27.54 -29.73
CA GLU A 421 10.34 28.31 -30.13
C GLU A 421 11.43 27.37 -30.65
N LYS A 422 12.13 27.80 -31.74
CA LYS A 422 13.17 27.01 -32.41
C LYS A 422 14.50 27.06 -31.67
#